data_8304bfecf0246a1a51b57e660aff1f98
#
_entry.id   8304bfecf0246a1a51b57e660aff1f98
#
_cell.length_a   1.000
_cell.length_b   1.000
_cell.length_c   1.000
_cell.angle_alpha   90.00
_cell.angle_beta   90.00
_cell.angle_gamma   90.00
#
_symmetry.space_group_name_H-M   'P 1'
#
loop_
_entity.id
_entity.type
_entity.pdbx_description
1 polymer ?
#
loop_
_entity_poly.entity_id
_entity_poly.type
_entity_poly.pdbx_seq_one_letter_code
_entity_poly.pdbx_strand_id
1 'polypeptide(L)'
;TRQAGAPPAWVGPAPAGTRVLGVVELKDIVKGGIKERFAELRRMGIKTVMITGDNKLTAASIAAEAGVDDFLAEATPEAKLKLIREIQADGKLVAMTGDGTNDAPALAQADVAVVMNSGTQAAKEAGNMVDLDSNPTKLIEIVEIGKQLLMTRGALTTFSIANDVAKYFAIIPAMFLAFYPQLQTLNVMQLGTPQSAILSAIVFNAL
;
A
#
# COMPACT_ATOMS: atom_id res chain seq x y z
N THR A 1 32.11 25.31 -10.68
CA THR A 1 30.66 25.42 -10.88
C THR A 1 30.00 24.47 -9.86
N ARG A 2 29.40 25.05 -8.82
CA ARG A 2 28.65 24.31 -7.80
C ARG A 2 27.34 23.83 -8.44
N GLN A 3 27.13 22.55 -8.60
CA GLN A 3 25.78 22.04 -8.78
C GLN A 3 25.03 22.17 -7.44
N ALA A 4 23.84 22.75 -7.49
CA ALA A 4 23.04 23.00 -6.31
C ALA A 4 22.70 21.65 -5.63
N GLY A 5 23.13 21.46 -4.38
CA GLY A 5 22.69 20.37 -3.53
C GLY A 5 23.74 19.39 -3.02
N ALA A 6 24.94 19.32 -3.58
CA ALA A 6 25.98 18.45 -3.03
C ALA A 6 26.67 19.10 -1.81
N PRO A 7 26.77 18.43 -0.64
CA PRO A 7 27.57 18.95 0.45
C PRO A 7 29.05 18.96 0.06
N PRO A 8 29.84 19.94 0.53
CA PRO A 8 31.27 19.94 0.26
C PRO A 8 31.93 18.73 0.95
N ALA A 9 32.78 18.02 0.24
CA ALA A 9 33.50 16.85 0.76
C ALA A 9 34.46 17.18 1.93
N TRP A 10 34.63 18.47 2.25
CA TRP A 10 35.45 18.91 3.35
C TRP A 10 34.85 20.16 4.04
N VAL A 11 34.77 20.10 5.37
CA VAL A 11 34.08 21.09 6.24
C VAL A 11 35.00 21.62 7.33
N GLY A 12 36.24 21.87 7.02
CA GLY A 12 37.20 22.43 8.02
C GLY A 12 38.05 23.59 7.48
N PRO A 13 38.68 24.40 8.33
CA PRO A 13 39.61 25.41 7.87
C PRO A 13 40.83 24.75 7.27
N ALA A 14 41.14 25.11 6.01
CA ALA A 14 42.30 24.59 5.32
C ALA A 14 43.58 25.19 5.96
N PRO A 15 44.62 24.38 6.26
CA PRO A 15 45.91 24.90 6.67
C PRO A 15 46.49 25.86 5.62
N ALA A 16 47.25 26.85 6.07
CA ALA A 16 47.89 27.78 5.16
C ALA A 16 48.80 27.04 4.17
N GLY A 17 48.63 27.31 2.88
CA GLY A 17 49.37 26.64 1.81
C GLY A 17 48.65 25.43 1.19
N THR A 18 47.45 25.11 1.60
CA THR A 18 46.67 24.02 1.03
C THR A 18 46.19 24.36 -0.37
N ARG A 19 46.47 23.47 -1.34
CA ARG A 19 45.95 23.55 -2.71
C ARG A 19 44.82 22.61 -2.91
N VAL A 20 43.69 23.10 -3.39
CA VAL A 20 42.55 22.24 -3.80
C VAL A 20 42.96 21.43 -5.05
N LEU A 21 43.03 20.12 -4.94
CA LEU A 21 43.39 19.22 -6.03
C LEU A 21 42.19 18.83 -6.89
N GLY A 22 40.99 18.88 -6.35
CA GLY A 22 39.77 18.53 -7.05
C GLY A 22 38.55 18.55 -6.14
N VAL A 23 37.39 18.29 -6.72
CA VAL A 23 36.11 18.15 -6.02
C VAL A 23 35.56 16.79 -6.36
N VAL A 24 35.13 16.02 -5.35
CA VAL A 24 34.39 14.76 -5.55
C VAL A 24 32.92 15.07 -5.35
N GLU A 25 32.14 14.83 -6.39
CA GLU A 25 30.68 14.89 -6.30
C GLU A 25 30.15 13.54 -5.85
N LEU A 26 29.45 13.55 -4.71
CA LEU A 26 28.68 12.40 -4.25
C LEU A 26 27.23 12.63 -4.63
N LYS A 27 26.66 11.73 -5.44
CA LYS A 27 25.27 11.78 -5.86
C LYS A 27 24.64 10.41 -5.63
N ASP A 28 23.52 10.39 -4.92
CA ASP A 28 22.68 9.22 -4.84
C ASP A 28 22.04 8.96 -6.22
N ILE A 29 22.13 7.71 -6.65
CA ILE A 29 21.56 7.29 -7.93
C ILE A 29 20.14 6.80 -7.68
N VAL A 30 19.17 7.49 -8.25
CA VAL A 30 17.78 7.03 -8.30
C VAL A 30 17.71 5.78 -9.17
N LYS A 31 17.17 4.68 -8.63
CA LYS A 31 17.04 3.42 -9.38
C LYS A 31 16.18 3.65 -10.63
N GLY A 32 16.61 3.05 -11.75
CA GLY A 32 15.86 3.16 -13.01
C GLY A 32 14.42 2.63 -12.88
N GLY A 33 13.48 3.29 -13.56
CA GLY A 33 12.06 2.90 -13.56
C GLY A 33 11.25 3.38 -12.36
N ILE A 34 11.85 4.07 -11.39
CA ILE A 34 11.15 4.56 -10.19
C ILE A 34 10.08 5.60 -10.54
N LYS A 35 10.38 6.49 -11.48
CA LYS A 35 9.47 7.57 -11.90
C LYS A 35 8.16 7.03 -12.48
N GLU A 36 8.25 6.00 -13.30
CA GLU A 36 7.11 5.31 -13.88
C GLU A 36 6.27 4.64 -12.80
N ARG A 37 6.92 4.02 -11.83
CA ARG A 37 6.28 3.36 -10.69
C ARG A 37 5.52 4.36 -9.80
N PHE A 38 6.11 5.51 -9.48
CA PHE A 38 5.39 6.54 -8.74
C PHE A 38 4.23 7.16 -9.53
N ALA A 39 4.37 7.28 -10.86
CA ALA A 39 3.26 7.68 -11.71
C ALA A 39 2.10 6.66 -11.69
N GLU A 40 2.39 5.38 -11.51
CA GLU A 40 1.41 4.32 -11.37
C GLU A 40 0.68 4.40 -10.02
N LEU A 41 1.39 4.60 -8.90
CA LEU A 41 0.79 4.88 -7.60
C LEU A 41 -0.16 6.08 -7.65
N ARG A 42 0.26 7.15 -8.31
CA ARG A 42 -0.56 8.36 -8.50
C ARG A 42 -1.85 8.06 -9.28
N ARG A 43 -1.77 7.24 -10.33
CA ARG A 43 -2.97 6.78 -11.06
C ARG A 43 -3.92 5.95 -10.21
N MET A 44 -3.39 5.25 -9.20
CA MET A 44 -4.19 4.52 -8.22
C MET A 44 -4.77 5.43 -7.10
N GLY A 45 -4.51 6.74 -7.16
CA GLY A 45 -4.97 7.72 -6.15
C GLY A 45 -4.10 7.77 -4.89
N ILE A 46 -2.88 7.22 -4.94
CA ILE A 46 -1.94 7.20 -3.82
C ILE A 46 -0.97 8.36 -3.98
N LYS A 47 -0.93 9.26 -2.99
CA LYS A 47 0.05 10.33 -2.89
C LYS A 47 1.37 9.79 -2.32
N THR A 48 2.48 10.14 -2.97
CA THR A 48 3.83 9.74 -2.56
C THR A 48 4.58 10.92 -1.95
N VAL A 49 5.15 10.72 -0.76
CA VAL A 49 5.93 11.74 -0.06
C VAL A 49 7.30 11.16 0.28
N MET A 50 8.36 11.81 -0.21
CA MET A 50 9.73 11.45 0.14
C MET A 50 10.12 12.13 1.45
N ILE A 51 10.66 11.36 2.40
CA ILE A 51 11.13 11.88 3.68
C ILE A 51 12.63 11.59 3.78
N THR A 52 13.42 12.65 3.95
CA THR A 52 14.89 12.53 4.01
C THR A 52 15.49 13.46 5.06
N GLY A 53 16.63 13.08 5.61
CA GLY A 53 17.46 13.94 6.45
C GLY A 53 18.32 14.94 5.68
N ASP A 54 18.33 14.87 4.34
CA ASP A 54 19.13 15.74 3.50
C ASP A 54 18.63 17.18 3.51
N ASN A 55 19.49 18.10 3.09
CA ASN A 55 19.12 19.50 2.92
C ASN A 55 18.06 19.67 1.82
N LYS A 56 17.33 20.79 1.89
CA LYS A 56 16.20 21.07 0.97
C LYS A 56 16.58 21.05 -0.53
N LEU A 57 17.79 21.49 -0.88
CA LEU A 57 18.21 21.54 -2.29
C LEU A 57 18.45 20.13 -2.84
N THR A 58 19.11 19.26 -2.06
CA THR A 58 19.34 17.87 -2.42
C THR A 58 18.02 17.13 -2.46
N ALA A 59 17.16 17.28 -1.46
CA ALA A 59 15.86 16.66 -1.39
C ALA A 59 14.97 17.06 -2.59
N ALA A 60 14.92 18.34 -2.95
CA ALA A 60 14.16 18.81 -4.11
C ALA A 60 14.66 18.21 -5.42
N SER A 61 15.99 18.10 -5.60
CA SER A 61 16.57 17.48 -6.79
C SER A 61 16.21 16.01 -6.92
N ILE A 62 16.35 15.25 -5.83
CA ILE A 62 16.03 13.81 -5.81
C ILE A 62 14.51 13.60 -5.99
N ALA A 63 13.68 14.40 -5.34
CA ALA A 63 12.23 14.33 -5.46
C ALA A 63 11.75 14.56 -6.91
N ALA A 64 12.33 15.56 -7.58
CA ALA A 64 12.03 15.85 -8.98
C ALA A 64 12.52 14.74 -9.93
N GLU A 65 13.69 14.17 -9.68
CA GLU A 65 14.25 13.05 -10.45
C GLU A 65 13.40 11.78 -10.24
N ALA A 66 13.03 11.47 -9.02
CA ALA A 66 12.19 10.32 -8.68
C ALA A 66 10.72 10.50 -9.08
N GLY A 67 10.25 11.74 -9.20
CA GLY A 67 8.87 12.04 -9.59
C GLY A 67 7.83 11.80 -8.48
N VAL A 68 8.23 11.99 -7.22
CA VAL A 68 7.30 11.96 -6.08
C VAL A 68 6.43 13.21 -6.04
N ASP A 69 5.29 13.13 -5.32
CA ASP A 69 4.32 14.23 -5.27
C ASP A 69 4.73 15.34 -4.30
N ASP A 70 5.50 14.98 -3.27
CA ASP A 70 5.89 15.91 -2.22
C ASP A 70 7.16 15.41 -1.53
N PHE A 71 7.81 16.25 -0.72
CA PHE A 71 8.95 15.84 0.06
C PHE A 71 9.09 16.61 1.38
N LEU A 72 9.63 15.93 2.39
CA LEU A 72 10.05 16.52 3.67
C LEU A 72 11.56 16.37 3.78
N ALA A 73 12.28 17.49 3.75
CA ALA A 73 13.73 17.56 3.91
C ALA A 73 14.11 17.85 5.38
N GLU A 74 15.37 17.57 5.74
CA GLU A 74 15.91 17.80 7.09
C GLU A 74 15.04 17.16 8.18
N ALA A 75 14.44 16.02 7.86
CA ALA A 75 13.45 15.36 8.71
C ALA A 75 14.12 14.68 9.92
N THR A 76 13.75 15.11 11.12
CA THR A 76 14.05 14.40 12.35
C THR A 76 13.07 13.24 12.57
N PRO A 77 13.39 12.25 13.43
CA PRO A 77 12.45 11.17 13.76
C PRO A 77 11.08 11.69 14.24
N GLU A 78 11.09 12.77 15.03
CA GLU A 78 9.89 13.42 15.55
C GLU A 78 9.08 14.08 14.41
N ALA A 79 9.75 14.73 13.46
CA ALA A 79 9.10 15.33 12.29
C ALA A 79 8.42 14.28 11.40
N LYS A 80 9.07 13.12 11.21
CA LYS A 80 8.50 11.97 10.48
C LYS A 80 7.22 11.47 11.17
N LEU A 81 7.30 11.25 12.48
CA LEU A 81 6.17 10.79 13.28
C LEU A 81 5.00 11.79 13.26
N LYS A 82 5.30 13.08 13.37
CA LYS A 82 4.31 14.16 13.34
C LYS A 82 3.58 14.18 11.99
N LEU A 83 4.30 14.11 10.87
CA LEU A 83 3.72 14.08 9.53
C LEU A 83 2.73 12.91 9.35
N ILE A 84 3.10 11.71 9.83
CA ILE A 84 2.21 10.54 9.76
C ILE A 84 0.93 10.79 10.53
N ARG A 85 1.04 11.29 11.77
CA ARG A 85 -0.12 11.59 12.62
C ARG A 85 -1.03 12.66 12.03
N GLU A 86 -0.47 13.68 11.40
CA GLU A 86 -1.24 14.73 10.72
C GLU A 86 -2.06 14.14 9.56
N ILE A 87 -1.43 13.30 8.73
CA ILE A 87 -2.12 12.65 7.60
C ILE A 87 -3.20 11.68 8.10
N GLN A 88 -2.94 10.93 9.17
CA GLN A 88 -3.91 10.04 9.81
C GLN A 88 -5.07 10.81 10.44
N ALA A 89 -4.82 11.98 11.02
CA ALA A 89 -5.87 12.85 11.58
C ALA A 89 -6.84 13.35 10.51
N ASP A 90 -6.39 13.48 9.26
CA ASP A 90 -7.24 13.76 8.09
C ASP A 90 -8.08 12.55 7.63
N GLY A 91 -8.03 11.43 8.34
CA GLY A 91 -8.74 10.19 7.99
C GLY A 91 -8.11 9.40 6.84
N LYS A 92 -6.85 9.66 6.50
CA LYS A 92 -6.12 8.94 5.45
C LYS A 92 -5.27 7.83 6.03
N LEU A 93 -5.15 6.73 5.28
CA LEU A 93 -4.22 5.64 5.61
C LEU A 93 -2.81 5.98 5.13
N VAL A 94 -1.83 5.68 5.94
CA VAL A 94 -0.41 5.94 5.68
C VAL A 94 0.37 4.64 5.57
N ALA A 95 0.98 4.41 4.41
CA ALA A 95 2.00 3.39 4.24
C ALA A 95 3.39 4.05 4.34
N MET A 96 4.26 3.48 5.14
CA MET A 96 5.65 3.94 5.30
C MET A 96 6.63 2.85 4.90
N THR A 97 7.68 3.23 4.21
CA THR A 97 8.84 2.37 3.96
C THR A 97 10.09 3.02 4.53
N GLY A 98 10.94 2.21 5.15
CA GLY A 98 12.18 2.70 5.77
C GLY A 98 13.12 1.53 6.13
N ASP A 99 14.36 1.85 6.48
CA ASP A 99 15.40 0.87 6.80
C ASP A 99 16.21 1.22 8.05
N GLY A 100 16.12 2.45 8.54
CA GLY A 100 16.91 2.97 9.65
C GLY A 100 16.29 2.79 11.03
N THR A 101 17.13 2.74 12.07
CA THR A 101 16.67 2.78 13.46
C THR A 101 15.87 4.05 13.76
N ASN A 102 16.22 5.16 13.12
CA ASN A 102 15.54 6.44 13.26
C ASN A 102 14.13 6.43 12.65
N ASP A 103 13.81 5.44 11.82
CA ASP A 103 12.50 5.26 11.20
C ASP A 103 11.55 4.42 12.08
N ALA A 104 12.08 3.67 13.05
CA ALA A 104 11.29 2.73 13.84
C ALA A 104 10.05 3.36 14.52
N PRO A 105 10.11 4.55 15.15
CA PRO A 105 8.91 5.16 15.73
C PRO A 105 7.84 5.53 14.67
N ALA A 106 8.28 6.00 13.50
CA ALA A 106 7.40 6.36 12.39
C ALA A 106 6.82 5.11 11.71
N LEU A 107 7.62 4.05 11.53
CA LEU A 107 7.17 2.75 11.04
C LEU A 107 6.11 2.15 11.97
N ALA A 108 6.32 2.17 13.28
CA ALA A 108 5.35 1.67 14.25
C ALA A 108 4.03 2.46 14.26
N GLN A 109 4.05 3.74 13.89
CA GLN A 109 2.86 4.60 13.83
C GLN A 109 2.06 4.41 12.53
N ALA A 110 2.72 4.07 11.43
CA ALA A 110 2.08 3.93 10.13
C ALA A 110 1.06 2.78 10.13
N ASP A 111 -0.02 2.90 9.35
CA ASP A 111 -1.03 1.84 9.19
C ASP A 111 -0.43 0.61 8.49
N VAL A 112 0.48 0.85 7.55
CA VAL A 112 1.26 -0.18 6.86
C VAL A 112 2.73 0.23 6.89
N ALA A 113 3.59 -0.63 7.45
CA ALA A 113 5.02 -0.40 7.55
C ALA A 113 5.79 -1.50 6.82
N VAL A 114 6.49 -1.13 5.75
CA VAL A 114 7.33 -2.03 4.96
C VAL A 114 8.79 -1.72 5.21
N VAL A 115 9.53 -2.68 5.73
CA VAL A 115 10.95 -2.51 6.06
C VAL A 115 11.81 -3.28 5.07
N MET A 116 12.89 -2.65 4.63
CA MET A 116 13.85 -3.31 3.74
C MET A 116 14.58 -4.42 4.46
N ASN A 117 14.92 -5.52 3.75
CA ASN A 117 15.72 -6.60 4.33
C ASN A 117 17.10 -6.13 4.80
N SER A 118 17.66 -5.13 4.14
CA SER A 118 18.91 -4.45 4.58
C SER A 118 18.72 -3.59 5.83
N GLY A 119 17.48 -3.36 6.26
CA GLY A 119 17.17 -2.51 7.38
C GLY A 119 17.65 -3.03 8.73
N THR A 120 17.74 -2.12 9.69
CA THR A 120 18.16 -2.44 11.07
C THR A 120 17.15 -3.35 11.76
N GLN A 121 17.59 -4.09 12.78
CA GLN A 121 16.73 -4.96 13.57
C GLN A 121 15.57 -4.17 14.21
N ALA A 122 15.84 -2.98 14.73
CA ALA A 122 14.82 -2.12 15.32
C ALA A 122 13.74 -1.70 14.31
N ALA A 123 14.12 -1.39 13.06
CA ALA A 123 13.16 -1.11 12.00
C ALA A 123 12.32 -2.34 11.66
N LYS A 124 12.95 -3.53 11.56
CA LYS A 124 12.23 -4.79 11.25
C LYS A 124 11.22 -5.18 12.34
N GLU A 125 11.53 -4.91 13.60
CA GLU A 125 10.59 -5.16 14.71
C GLU A 125 9.45 -4.15 14.75
N ALA A 126 9.66 -2.93 14.25
CA ALA A 126 8.62 -1.91 14.16
C ALA A 126 7.69 -2.08 12.94
N GLY A 127 8.13 -2.79 11.92
CA GLY A 127 7.37 -2.96 10.67
C GLY A 127 6.37 -4.11 10.68
N ASN A 128 5.33 -4.00 9.86
CA ASN A 128 4.35 -5.08 9.64
C ASN A 128 4.84 -6.10 8.60
N MET A 129 5.69 -5.67 7.67
CA MET A 129 6.18 -6.45 6.55
C MET A 129 7.67 -6.19 6.33
N VAL A 130 8.37 -7.20 5.83
CA VAL A 130 9.77 -7.08 5.40
C VAL A 130 9.87 -7.38 3.91
N ASP A 131 10.38 -6.42 3.14
CA ASP A 131 10.71 -6.61 1.73
C ASP A 131 12.08 -7.25 1.60
N LEU A 132 12.10 -8.51 1.17
CA LEU A 132 13.32 -9.33 1.06
C LEU A 132 14.26 -8.84 -0.05
N ASP A 133 13.74 -8.20 -1.08
CA ASP A 133 14.50 -7.66 -2.21
C ASP A 133 15.08 -6.27 -1.94
N SER A 134 14.73 -5.64 -0.82
CA SER A 134 15.12 -4.27 -0.47
C SER A 134 14.82 -3.27 -1.60
N ASN A 135 13.64 -3.39 -2.20
CA ASN A 135 13.20 -2.56 -3.30
C ASN A 135 11.94 -1.76 -2.93
N PRO A 136 12.03 -0.45 -2.74
CA PRO A 136 10.88 0.38 -2.32
C PRO A 136 9.71 0.34 -3.32
N THR A 137 9.94 -0.06 -4.57
CA THR A 137 8.88 -0.17 -5.58
C THR A 137 7.99 -1.40 -5.37
N LYS A 138 8.38 -2.35 -4.53
CA LYS A 138 7.56 -3.49 -4.13
C LYS A 138 6.27 -3.07 -3.41
N LEU A 139 6.23 -1.90 -2.83
CA LEU A 139 5.01 -1.34 -2.26
C LEU A 139 3.85 -1.30 -3.28
N ILE A 140 4.16 -1.08 -4.55
CA ILE A 140 3.16 -1.08 -5.63
C ILE A 140 2.55 -2.47 -5.80
N GLU A 141 3.37 -3.50 -5.85
CA GLU A 141 2.92 -4.89 -5.97
C GLU A 141 2.06 -5.28 -4.75
N ILE A 142 2.44 -4.85 -3.54
CA ILE A 142 1.66 -5.07 -2.32
C ILE A 142 0.28 -4.42 -2.44
N VAL A 143 0.21 -3.17 -2.93
CA VAL A 143 -1.06 -2.45 -3.12
C VAL A 143 -1.92 -3.12 -4.19
N GLU A 144 -1.34 -3.56 -5.30
CA GLU A 144 -2.05 -4.27 -6.37
C GLU A 144 -2.63 -5.59 -5.88
N ILE A 145 -1.82 -6.41 -5.22
CA ILE A 145 -2.25 -7.68 -4.63
C ILE A 145 -3.36 -7.43 -3.59
N GLY A 146 -3.19 -6.43 -2.72
CA GLY A 146 -4.20 -6.06 -1.74
C GLY A 146 -5.53 -5.67 -2.38
N LYS A 147 -5.52 -4.86 -3.44
CA LYS A 147 -6.73 -4.51 -4.21
C LYS A 147 -7.37 -5.73 -4.88
N GLN A 148 -6.57 -6.60 -5.48
CA GLN A 148 -7.07 -7.84 -6.07
C GLN A 148 -7.74 -8.75 -5.04
N LEU A 149 -7.12 -8.92 -3.86
CA LEU A 149 -7.69 -9.70 -2.76
C LEU A 149 -9.03 -9.11 -2.28
N LEU A 150 -9.11 -7.78 -2.14
CA LEU A 150 -10.35 -7.11 -1.74
C LEU A 150 -11.46 -7.29 -2.79
N MET A 151 -11.14 -7.14 -4.08
CA MET A 151 -12.11 -7.36 -5.17
C MET A 151 -12.57 -8.81 -5.22
N THR A 152 -11.64 -9.76 -5.13
CA THR A 152 -11.96 -11.19 -5.13
C THR A 152 -12.83 -11.56 -3.93
N ARG A 153 -12.47 -11.08 -2.74
CA ARG A 153 -13.26 -11.30 -1.52
C ARG A 153 -14.65 -10.68 -1.63
N GLY A 154 -14.76 -9.46 -2.17
CA GLY A 154 -16.04 -8.80 -2.42
C GLY A 154 -16.91 -9.58 -3.40
N ALA A 155 -16.35 -10.05 -4.51
CA ALA A 155 -17.04 -10.87 -5.49
C ALA A 155 -17.52 -12.20 -4.91
N LEU A 156 -16.66 -12.91 -4.15
CA LEU A 156 -17.03 -14.17 -3.49
C LEU A 156 -18.14 -13.96 -2.46
N THR A 157 -18.07 -12.89 -1.66
CA THR A 157 -19.11 -12.56 -0.67
C THR A 157 -20.43 -12.27 -1.35
N THR A 158 -20.44 -11.47 -2.42
CA THR A 158 -21.63 -11.13 -3.19
C THR A 158 -22.24 -12.39 -3.83
N PHE A 159 -21.39 -13.24 -4.41
CA PHE A 159 -21.82 -14.51 -4.98
C PHE A 159 -22.44 -15.43 -3.93
N SER A 160 -21.81 -15.55 -2.73
CA SER A 160 -22.33 -16.37 -1.64
C SER A 160 -23.71 -15.88 -1.19
N ILE A 161 -23.88 -14.58 -0.97
CA ILE A 161 -25.17 -13.99 -0.58
C ILE A 161 -26.23 -14.24 -1.66
N ALA A 162 -25.89 -13.99 -2.92
CA ALA A 162 -26.82 -14.22 -4.03
C ALA A 162 -27.24 -15.70 -4.13
N ASN A 163 -26.29 -16.60 -3.93
CA ASN A 163 -26.54 -18.05 -3.89
C ASN A 163 -27.48 -18.43 -2.74
N ASP A 164 -27.25 -17.90 -1.55
CA ASP A 164 -28.11 -18.19 -0.39
C ASP A 164 -29.52 -17.64 -0.58
N VAL A 165 -29.65 -16.43 -1.10
CA VAL A 165 -30.95 -15.84 -1.44
C VAL A 165 -31.69 -16.70 -2.47
N ALA A 166 -31.01 -17.15 -3.53
CA ALA A 166 -31.60 -18.03 -4.54
C ALA A 166 -32.11 -19.36 -3.95
N LYS A 167 -31.36 -19.95 -3.00
CA LYS A 167 -31.79 -21.17 -2.29
C LYS A 167 -33.06 -20.96 -1.47
N TYR A 168 -33.22 -19.82 -0.82
CA TYR A 168 -34.44 -19.51 -0.07
C TYR A 168 -35.66 -19.47 -0.99
N PHE A 169 -35.56 -18.86 -2.18
CA PHE A 169 -36.63 -18.81 -3.18
C PHE A 169 -36.93 -20.19 -3.80
N ALA A 170 -35.99 -21.12 -3.78
CA ALA A 170 -36.22 -22.49 -4.23
C ALA A 170 -36.81 -23.38 -3.13
N ILE A 171 -36.24 -23.35 -1.93
CA ILE A 171 -36.52 -24.31 -0.86
C ILE A 171 -37.80 -23.95 -0.10
N ILE A 172 -38.04 -22.68 0.22
CA ILE A 172 -39.21 -22.26 1.00
C ILE A 172 -40.52 -22.61 0.29
N PRO A 173 -40.72 -22.25 -0.98
CA PRO A 173 -41.92 -22.69 -1.71
C PRO A 173 -42.03 -24.21 -1.77
N ALA A 174 -40.93 -24.92 -2.08
CA ALA A 174 -40.93 -26.38 -2.18
C ALA A 174 -41.40 -27.08 -0.90
N MET A 175 -41.03 -26.56 0.27
CA MET A 175 -41.38 -27.15 1.57
C MET A 175 -42.79 -26.81 2.02
N PHE A 176 -43.26 -25.60 1.77
CA PHE A 176 -44.47 -25.07 2.45
C PHE A 176 -45.63 -24.79 1.50
N LEU A 177 -45.51 -24.97 0.19
CA LEU A 177 -46.55 -24.69 -0.77
C LEU A 177 -47.82 -25.52 -0.52
N ALA A 178 -47.68 -26.76 -0.04
CA ALA A 178 -48.79 -27.61 0.28
C ALA A 178 -49.66 -27.09 1.44
N PHE A 179 -49.06 -26.33 2.36
CA PHE A 179 -49.74 -25.77 3.53
C PHE A 179 -50.16 -24.32 3.33
N TYR A 180 -49.40 -23.57 2.54
CA TYR A 180 -49.57 -22.13 2.31
C TYR A 180 -49.53 -21.82 0.81
N PRO A 181 -50.64 -21.96 0.09
CA PRO A 181 -50.71 -21.74 -1.38
C PRO A 181 -50.26 -20.33 -1.80
N GLN A 182 -50.35 -19.33 -0.90
CA GLN A 182 -49.91 -17.96 -1.16
C GLN A 182 -48.40 -17.87 -1.48
N LEU A 183 -47.60 -18.84 -0.99
CA LEU A 183 -46.17 -18.91 -1.30
C LEU A 183 -45.85 -19.23 -2.75
N GLN A 184 -46.86 -19.54 -3.58
CA GLN A 184 -46.68 -19.69 -5.02
C GLN A 184 -46.07 -18.43 -5.67
N THR A 185 -46.35 -17.27 -5.13
CA THR A 185 -45.76 -16.02 -5.62
C THR A 185 -44.23 -15.97 -5.42
N LEU A 186 -43.69 -16.71 -4.47
CA LEU A 186 -42.24 -16.83 -4.21
C LEU A 186 -41.59 -17.92 -5.07
N ASN A 187 -42.35 -18.77 -5.75
CA ASN A 187 -41.85 -19.82 -6.63
C ASN A 187 -41.37 -19.25 -7.97
N VAL A 188 -40.39 -18.34 -7.91
CA VAL A 188 -39.83 -17.65 -9.09
C VAL A 188 -39.15 -18.63 -10.04
N MET A 189 -38.57 -19.69 -9.52
CA MET A 189 -37.83 -20.70 -10.30
C MET A 189 -38.76 -21.71 -10.99
N GLN A 190 -40.07 -21.78 -10.62
CA GLN A 190 -41.06 -22.66 -11.19
C GLN A 190 -40.59 -24.13 -11.33
N LEU A 191 -39.91 -24.64 -10.34
CA LEU A 191 -39.39 -26.00 -10.33
C LEU A 191 -40.58 -27.00 -10.21
N GLY A 192 -40.53 -28.03 -11.03
CA GLY A 192 -41.70 -28.93 -11.22
C GLY A 192 -42.07 -29.77 -10.00
N THR A 193 -41.14 -30.08 -9.13
CA THR A 193 -41.40 -30.88 -7.91
C THR A 193 -40.54 -30.37 -6.74
N PRO A 194 -40.99 -30.57 -5.46
CA PRO A 194 -40.16 -30.25 -4.28
C PRO A 194 -38.82 -30.95 -4.30
N GLN A 195 -38.79 -32.20 -4.77
CA GLN A 195 -37.54 -32.98 -4.84
C GLN A 195 -36.57 -32.38 -5.84
N SER A 196 -37.04 -31.90 -7.00
CA SER A 196 -36.17 -31.22 -7.99
C SER A 196 -35.64 -29.90 -7.47
N ALA A 197 -36.43 -29.18 -6.66
CA ALA A 197 -35.98 -27.94 -6.03
C ALA A 197 -34.83 -28.19 -5.02
N ILE A 198 -34.99 -29.18 -4.15
CA ILE A 198 -33.99 -29.56 -3.18
C ILE A 198 -32.70 -30.07 -3.87
N LEU A 199 -32.86 -30.96 -4.86
CA LEU A 199 -31.73 -31.49 -5.63
C LEU A 199 -30.97 -30.38 -6.36
N SER A 200 -31.68 -29.46 -6.99
CA SER A 200 -31.07 -28.30 -7.65
C SER A 200 -30.26 -27.43 -6.68
N ALA A 201 -30.82 -27.16 -5.50
CA ALA A 201 -30.14 -26.39 -4.48
C ALA A 201 -28.86 -27.09 -3.96
N ILE A 202 -28.89 -28.42 -3.80
CA ILE A 202 -27.73 -29.22 -3.39
C ILE A 202 -26.65 -29.21 -4.47
N VAL A 203 -27.01 -29.49 -5.72
CA VAL A 203 -26.07 -29.50 -6.85
C VAL A 203 -25.43 -28.14 -7.03
N PHE A 204 -26.20 -27.07 -6.98
CA PHE A 204 -25.69 -25.70 -7.11
C PHE A 204 -24.76 -25.27 -5.96
N ASN A 205 -24.90 -25.88 -4.79
CA ASN A 205 -24.02 -25.63 -3.66
C ASN A 205 -22.71 -26.42 -3.72
N ALA A 206 -22.70 -27.52 -4.48
CA ALA A 206 -21.52 -28.38 -4.61
C ALA A 206 -20.59 -28.00 -5.77
N LEU A 207 -21.05 -27.13 -6.69
CA LEU A 207 -20.28 -26.58 -7.79
C LEU A 207 -19.58 -25.27 -7.39
#